data_bea337d14cf2a66ee01c1cc2d160ade4
#
_entry.id   bea337d14cf2a66ee01c1cc2d160ade4
#
_cell.length_a   1.000
_cell.length_b   1.000
_cell.length_c   1.000
_cell.angle_alpha   90.00
_cell.angle_beta   90.00
_cell.angle_gamma   90.00
#
_symmetry.space_group_name_H-M   'P 1'
#
loop_
_entity.id
_entity.type
_entity.pdbx_description
1 polymer ?
#
loop_
_entity_poly.entity_id
_entity_poly.type
_entity_poly.pdbx_seq_one_letter_code
_entity_poly.pdbx_strand_id
1 'polypeptide(L)'
;MRPKRLISLLVAVCMMITMLPLSAVTAFAADTASSTEQEISVGDYKYAYTVNAGGSTATITEFRGPVDPKNTGPYDIDIPEKLGNYTVTVLGEDSFSTDDSGSPLYDIHHTKIQSVTIPQCVTSIGEAAFAQCRALQSLTIDDAAISIGDWAFNECLKLTTLSLGKKITTIGDYAFDDCRILNNVTIPQSVTSIGKQAFGRCYGMDSFTIEDAATSIGEYAFVDCQKLETLSLGKNITTIGDDAFRSCYKLETIMLPAGLTSFGNCLIDCPAGRKWDYHGNPINPIGAIYYNNDWDHAKELPGYNVLKNRNFLYLCKVTFDAKGGSLTGYDEVPVYKTEKITDTKANELTAINDPTRAGYKFTGWYTEDGQPFDVNDTAITEDITLYAGWKFDPNAPGCHPLTVTGGTVTVKYDGSDVTSKLNSKTDAATGQKTYSVPDGATVTVTLDKTLIPEGMVFDIWSTGKFSLPLGQDYKAETITFTMNSDVDIAAQYRDATIEDDGPDIVGPIVIGTTVVVGGAVLGYQAYSLGAEFAGKLMALPYFP
;
A
#
# COMPACT_ATOMS: atom_id res chain seq x y z
N MET A 1 -0.77 -54.97 -10.78
CA MET A 1 -0.65 -53.74 -9.98
C MET A 1 -0.76 -54.10 -8.51
N ARG A 2 0.19 -53.70 -7.68
CA ARG A 2 0.21 -54.08 -6.26
C ARG A 2 -0.79 -53.22 -5.48
N PRO A 3 -1.62 -53.77 -4.58
CA PRO A 3 -2.69 -53.08 -3.87
C PRO A 3 -2.26 -51.85 -3.04
N LYS A 4 -0.98 -51.76 -2.66
CA LYS A 4 -0.42 -50.62 -1.90
C LYS A 4 -0.37 -49.29 -2.68
N ARG A 5 -0.36 -49.29 -4.03
CA ARG A 5 -0.38 -48.05 -4.83
C ARG A 5 -1.78 -47.51 -4.99
N LEU A 6 -2.81 -48.35 -4.95
CA LEU A 6 -4.22 -47.90 -5.03
C LEU A 6 -4.66 -47.20 -3.75
N ILE A 7 -4.20 -47.68 -2.59
CA ILE A 7 -4.51 -47.08 -1.28
C ILE A 7 -3.80 -45.74 -1.11
N SER A 8 -2.56 -45.60 -1.59
CA SER A 8 -1.82 -44.35 -1.55
C SER A 8 -2.46 -43.27 -2.44
N LEU A 9 -2.98 -43.67 -3.61
CA LEU A 9 -3.69 -42.74 -4.50
C LEU A 9 -5.03 -42.28 -3.91
N LEU A 10 -5.78 -43.22 -3.27
CA LEU A 10 -7.05 -42.90 -2.61
C LEU A 10 -6.87 -41.97 -1.42
N VAL A 11 -5.81 -42.17 -0.62
CA VAL A 11 -5.49 -41.31 0.53
C VAL A 11 -5.04 -39.92 0.07
N ALA A 12 -4.25 -39.82 -1.01
CA ALA A 12 -3.86 -38.53 -1.58
C ALA A 12 -5.06 -37.74 -2.15
N VAL A 13 -5.99 -38.42 -2.82
CA VAL A 13 -7.24 -37.81 -3.32
C VAL A 13 -8.14 -37.40 -2.16
N CYS A 14 -8.28 -38.21 -1.09
CA CYS A 14 -9.04 -37.83 0.09
C CYS A 14 -8.41 -36.66 0.86
N MET A 15 -7.08 -36.58 0.94
CA MET A 15 -6.42 -35.44 1.60
C MET A 15 -6.52 -34.14 0.79
N MET A 16 -6.52 -34.20 -0.54
CA MET A 16 -6.77 -33.01 -1.38
C MET A 16 -8.20 -32.50 -1.25
N ILE A 17 -9.19 -33.40 -1.09
CA ILE A 17 -10.61 -33.01 -0.93
C ILE A 17 -10.86 -32.35 0.43
N THR A 18 -10.11 -32.67 1.48
CA THR A 18 -10.28 -32.10 2.84
C THR A 18 -9.59 -30.75 3.02
N MET A 19 -8.71 -30.34 2.11
CA MET A 19 -8.01 -29.04 2.15
C MET A 19 -8.66 -27.97 1.27
N LEU A 20 -9.63 -28.31 0.45
CA LEU A 20 -10.39 -27.33 -0.33
C LEU A 20 -11.51 -26.72 0.53
N PRO A 21 -11.71 -25.37 0.53
CA PRO A 21 -12.90 -24.79 1.15
C PRO A 21 -14.15 -25.40 0.54
N LEU A 22 -15.17 -25.64 1.36
CA LEU A 22 -16.41 -26.34 0.99
C LEU A 22 -17.09 -25.77 -0.28
N SER A 23 -16.80 -24.50 -0.63
CA SER A 23 -17.25 -23.84 -1.86
C SER A 23 -16.53 -24.30 -3.14
N ALA A 24 -15.34 -24.89 -3.04
CA ALA A 24 -14.60 -25.39 -4.19
C ALA A 24 -14.96 -26.85 -4.52
N VAL A 25 -15.48 -27.61 -3.55
CA VAL A 25 -15.88 -29.01 -3.75
C VAL A 25 -17.16 -29.11 -4.57
N THR A 26 -18.00 -28.07 -4.60
CA THR A 26 -19.23 -28.06 -5.41
C THR A 26 -18.99 -27.76 -6.88
N ALA A 27 -17.80 -27.28 -7.26
CA ALA A 27 -17.46 -26.98 -8.66
C ALA A 27 -16.93 -28.23 -9.43
N PHE A 28 -16.57 -29.32 -8.73
CA PHE A 28 -16.08 -30.57 -9.37
C PHE A 28 -17.10 -31.69 -9.47
N ALA A 29 -18.34 -31.50 -9.04
CA ALA A 29 -19.43 -32.36 -9.40
C ALA A 29 -19.91 -31.95 -10.79
N ALA A 30 -19.15 -32.33 -11.82
CA ALA A 30 -19.61 -32.23 -13.20
C ALA A 30 -20.90 -33.07 -13.33
N ASP A 31 -21.98 -32.35 -13.40
CA ASP A 31 -23.30 -32.92 -13.65
C ASP A 31 -23.32 -33.48 -15.09
N THR A 32 -23.43 -34.78 -15.22
CA THR A 32 -23.75 -35.45 -16.50
C THR A 32 -25.22 -35.27 -16.86
N ALA A 33 -25.83 -34.15 -16.53
CA ALA A 33 -27.09 -33.76 -17.10
C ALA A 33 -26.81 -33.29 -18.53
N SER A 34 -27.21 -34.05 -19.52
CA SER A 34 -27.26 -33.69 -20.95
C SER A 34 -28.12 -32.43 -21.10
N SER A 35 -27.52 -31.26 -20.83
CA SER A 35 -28.14 -29.98 -21.17
C SER A 35 -28.02 -29.82 -22.68
N THR A 36 -29.17 -29.80 -23.36
CA THR A 36 -29.21 -29.55 -24.80
C THR A 36 -28.63 -28.16 -25.05
N GLU A 37 -27.61 -28.08 -25.91
CA GLU A 37 -27.09 -26.81 -26.36
C GLU A 37 -28.19 -26.00 -27.05
N GLN A 38 -28.26 -24.72 -26.75
CA GLN A 38 -29.24 -23.78 -27.29
C GLN A 38 -28.49 -22.65 -27.99
N GLU A 39 -29.13 -22.02 -28.96
CA GLU A 39 -28.59 -20.84 -29.65
C GLU A 39 -29.48 -19.62 -29.39
N ILE A 40 -28.85 -18.47 -29.21
CA ILE A 40 -29.52 -17.18 -29.01
C ILE A 40 -28.74 -16.04 -29.65
N SER A 41 -29.46 -15.05 -30.16
CA SER A 41 -28.87 -13.78 -30.58
C SER A 41 -29.05 -12.75 -29.47
N VAL A 42 -27.95 -12.07 -29.08
CA VAL A 42 -27.95 -10.96 -28.13
C VAL A 42 -27.18 -9.82 -28.75
N GLY A 43 -27.82 -8.68 -28.95
CA GLY A 43 -27.24 -7.58 -29.69
C GLY A 43 -26.85 -8.00 -31.11
N ASP A 44 -25.64 -7.73 -31.50
CA ASP A 44 -25.11 -7.99 -32.83
C ASP A 44 -24.54 -9.40 -33.02
N TYR A 45 -24.55 -10.24 -31.98
CA TYR A 45 -23.85 -11.51 -31.97
C TYR A 45 -24.74 -12.70 -31.59
N LYS A 46 -24.32 -13.90 -32.03
CA LYS A 46 -24.95 -15.19 -31.74
C LYS A 46 -24.05 -15.98 -30.77
N TYR A 47 -24.71 -16.66 -29.85
CA TYR A 47 -24.06 -17.50 -28.85
C TYR A 47 -24.75 -18.85 -28.75
N ALA A 48 -23.96 -19.92 -28.70
CA ALA A 48 -24.44 -21.19 -28.19
C ALA A 48 -24.22 -21.25 -26.69
N TYR A 49 -25.15 -21.90 -25.98
CA TYR A 49 -25.07 -21.99 -24.51
C TYR A 49 -25.79 -23.21 -23.98
N THR A 50 -25.41 -23.61 -22.79
CA THR A 50 -26.11 -24.62 -21.99
C THR A 50 -26.60 -24.01 -20.67
N VAL A 51 -27.75 -24.50 -20.19
CA VAL A 51 -28.31 -24.09 -18.91
C VAL A 51 -27.66 -24.92 -17.80
N ASN A 52 -27.11 -24.26 -16.81
CA ASN A 52 -26.42 -24.91 -15.69
C ASN A 52 -27.44 -25.59 -14.75
N ALA A 53 -26.96 -26.55 -13.96
CA ALA A 53 -27.74 -27.18 -12.92
C ALA A 53 -28.36 -26.12 -11.98
N GLY A 54 -29.65 -26.27 -11.68
CA GLY A 54 -30.41 -25.24 -10.94
C GLY A 54 -31.21 -24.27 -11.79
N GLY A 55 -31.02 -24.26 -13.13
CA GLY A 55 -31.92 -23.62 -14.11
C GLY A 55 -31.99 -22.09 -14.09
N SER A 56 -31.03 -21.40 -13.43
CA SER A 56 -31.01 -19.92 -13.35
C SER A 56 -29.80 -19.29 -14.02
N THR A 57 -28.76 -20.07 -14.31
CA THR A 57 -27.51 -19.60 -14.92
C THR A 57 -27.18 -20.38 -16.19
N ALA A 58 -26.31 -19.83 -17.01
CA ALA A 58 -25.86 -20.44 -18.25
C ALA A 58 -24.34 -20.39 -18.41
N THR A 59 -23.86 -21.36 -19.18
CA THR A 59 -22.49 -21.40 -19.72
C THR A 59 -22.55 -21.08 -21.21
N ILE A 60 -21.77 -20.08 -21.66
CA ILE A 60 -21.55 -19.90 -23.11
C ILE A 60 -20.64 -21.03 -23.57
N THR A 61 -21.08 -21.81 -24.53
CA THR A 61 -20.33 -22.93 -25.11
C THR A 61 -19.65 -22.58 -26.42
N GLU A 62 -20.20 -21.60 -27.17
CA GLU A 62 -19.57 -21.16 -28.43
C GLU A 62 -20.03 -19.74 -28.82
N PHE A 63 -19.12 -18.96 -29.32
CA PHE A 63 -19.38 -17.71 -30.03
C PHE A 63 -19.58 -17.98 -31.51
N ARG A 64 -20.81 -17.78 -32.01
CA ARG A 64 -21.22 -18.10 -33.38
C ARG A 64 -21.11 -16.92 -34.35
N GLY A 65 -20.39 -15.86 -33.95
CA GLY A 65 -20.16 -14.71 -34.81
C GLY A 65 -21.33 -13.71 -34.88
N PRO A 66 -21.32 -12.80 -35.86
CA PRO A 66 -22.33 -11.74 -35.97
C PRO A 66 -23.69 -12.26 -36.47
N VAL A 67 -24.77 -11.57 -36.06
CA VAL A 67 -26.15 -11.81 -36.57
C VAL A 67 -26.24 -11.42 -38.04
N ASP A 68 -25.67 -10.25 -38.43
CA ASP A 68 -25.57 -9.82 -39.82
C ASP A 68 -24.36 -10.49 -40.50
N PRO A 69 -24.55 -11.39 -41.46
CA PRO A 69 -23.46 -12.05 -42.17
C PRO A 69 -22.57 -11.09 -43.00
N LYS A 70 -23.00 -9.84 -43.19
CA LYS A 70 -22.21 -8.81 -43.84
C LYS A 70 -21.22 -8.15 -42.89
N ASN A 71 -21.42 -8.30 -41.58
CA ASN A 71 -20.45 -7.84 -40.59
C ASN A 71 -19.23 -8.77 -40.59
N THR A 72 -18.17 -8.35 -41.19
CA THR A 72 -16.93 -9.13 -41.34
C THR A 72 -15.87 -8.78 -40.28
N GLY A 73 -16.24 -8.03 -39.24
CA GLY A 73 -15.33 -7.55 -38.18
C GLY A 73 -14.54 -6.30 -38.56
N PRO A 74 -13.69 -5.79 -37.69
CA PRO A 74 -13.34 -6.37 -36.38
C PRO A 74 -14.51 -6.39 -35.39
N TYR A 75 -14.46 -7.25 -34.36
CA TYR A 75 -15.52 -7.41 -33.38
C TYR A 75 -15.07 -6.89 -32.02
N ASP A 76 -15.91 -6.03 -31.42
CA ASP A 76 -15.83 -5.61 -30.05
C ASP A 76 -16.93 -6.33 -29.29
N ILE A 77 -16.58 -7.16 -28.32
CA ILE A 77 -17.51 -8.05 -27.63
C ILE A 77 -17.65 -7.68 -26.17
N ASP A 78 -18.82 -7.17 -25.83
CA ASP A 78 -19.26 -7.16 -24.45
C ASP A 78 -20.01 -8.46 -24.19
N ILE A 79 -19.44 -9.35 -23.37
CA ILE A 79 -20.07 -10.60 -23.01
C ILE A 79 -21.42 -10.30 -22.35
N PRO A 80 -22.55 -10.86 -22.85
CA PRO A 80 -23.85 -10.53 -22.31
C PRO A 80 -24.03 -11.07 -20.89
N GLU A 81 -24.57 -10.25 -19.99
CA GLU A 81 -24.89 -10.67 -18.63
C GLU A 81 -25.98 -11.77 -18.60
N LYS A 82 -26.81 -11.80 -19.62
CA LYS A 82 -27.94 -12.75 -19.74
C LYS A 82 -28.11 -13.31 -21.14
N LEU A 83 -28.48 -14.58 -21.20
CA LEU A 83 -28.97 -15.28 -22.38
C LEU A 83 -30.45 -15.66 -22.15
N GLY A 84 -31.36 -14.83 -22.67
CA GLY A 84 -32.77 -14.93 -22.31
C GLY A 84 -33.02 -14.69 -20.82
N ASN A 85 -33.47 -15.71 -20.10
CA ASN A 85 -33.74 -15.64 -18.66
C ASN A 85 -32.56 -16.08 -17.78
N TYR A 86 -31.46 -16.55 -18.39
CA TYR A 86 -30.34 -17.14 -17.66
C TYR A 86 -29.18 -16.15 -17.50
N THR A 87 -28.63 -16.04 -16.30
CA THR A 87 -27.43 -15.23 -16.05
C THR A 87 -26.20 -16.01 -16.53
N VAL A 88 -25.36 -15.38 -17.33
CA VAL A 88 -24.08 -15.96 -17.77
C VAL A 88 -23.10 -15.98 -16.60
N THR A 89 -22.68 -17.17 -16.19
CA THR A 89 -21.72 -17.31 -15.07
C THR A 89 -20.42 -17.99 -15.48
N VAL A 90 -20.42 -18.67 -16.63
CA VAL A 90 -19.25 -19.41 -17.11
C VAL A 90 -19.06 -19.16 -18.60
N LEU A 91 -17.82 -18.91 -19.00
CA LEU A 91 -17.38 -19.06 -20.38
C LEU A 91 -16.76 -20.45 -20.48
N GLY A 92 -17.32 -21.29 -21.34
CA GLY A 92 -16.93 -22.69 -21.45
C GLY A 92 -15.56 -22.89 -22.09
N GLU A 93 -15.13 -24.15 -22.10
CA GLU A 93 -13.92 -24.57 -22.83
C GLU A 93 -14.09 -24.23 -24.32
N ASP A 94 -13.02 -23.68 -24.93
CA ASP A 94 -12.94 -23.27 -26.34
C ASP A 94 -14.05 -22.31 -26.83
N SER A 95 -14.83 -21.71 -25.94
CA SER A 95 -16.07 -21.00 -26.30
C SER A 95 -15.91 -19.82 -27.28
N PHE A 96 -14.72 -19.21 -27.33
CA PHE A 96 -14.34 -18.15 -28.28
C PHE A 96 -13.03 -18.47 -28.98
N SER A 97 -12.58 -19.72 -28.97
CA SER A 97 -11.34 -20.15 -29.61
C SER A 97 -11.56 -20.70 -31.01
N THR A 98 -10.46 -20.92 -31.72
CA THR A 98 -10.49 -21.64 -33.00
C THR A 98 -10.16 -23.10 -32.76
N ASP A 99 -10.99 -24.04 -33.18
CA ASP A 99 -10.59 -25.44 -33.26
C ASP A 99 -9.55 -25.63 -34.38
N ASP A 100 -8.39 -26.11 -34.04
CA ASP A 100 -7.27 -26.42 -34.95
C ASP A 100 -7.54 -27.72 -35.76
N SER A 101 -8.76 -28.26 -35.71
CA SER A 101 -9.12 -29.56 -36.31
C SER A 101 -9.02 -29.62 -37.84
N GLY A 102 -8.62 -28.53 -38.50
CA GLY A 102 -8.40 -28.49 -39.96
C GLY A 102 -9.69 -28.62 -40.78
N SER A 103 -10.85 -28.38 -40.18
CA SER A 103 -12.12 -28.38 -40.90
C SER A 103 -12.24 -27.17 -41.84
N PRO A 104 -12.62 -27.34 -43.12
CA PRO A 104 -12.83 -26.23 -44.06
C PRO A 104 -14.06 -25.37 -43.74
N LEU A 105 -14.79 -25.65 -42.68
CA LEU A 105 -15.94 -24.89 -42.19
C LEU A 105 -15.57 -23.88 -41.10
N TYR A 106 -14.30 -23.50 -41.04
CA TYR A 106 -13.76 -22.59 -40.02
C TYR A 106 -14.59 -21.33 -39.87
N ASP A 107 -15.09 -21.16 -38.67
CA ASP A 107 -15.59 -19.86 -38.23
C ASP A 107 -14.39 -18.92 -37.95
N ILE A 108 -14.09 -18.11 -38.96
CA ILE A 108 -13.00 -17.11 -38.89
C ILE A 108 -13.31 -15.94 -37.93
N HIS A 109 -14.46 -15.97 -37.25
CA HIS A 109 -14.91 -14.85 -36.42
C HIS A 109 -13.99 -14.62 -35.23
N HIS A 110 -13.52 -15.68 -34.60
CA HIS A 110 -12.60 -15.60 -33.44
C HIS A 110 -11.33 -14.83 -33.73
N THR A 111 -10.77 -15.01 -34.93
CA THR A 111 -9.54 -14.31 -35.36
C THR A 111 -9.74 -12.81 -35.58
N LYS A 112 -10.97 -12.31 -35.51
CA LYS A 112 -11.35 -10.91 -35.73
C LYS A 112 -11.84 -10.20 -34.47
N ILE A 113 -11.92 -10.90 -33.33
CA ILE A 113 -12.24 -10.31 -32.04
C ILE A 113 -11.12 -9.35 -31.67
N GLN A 114 -11.46 -8.08 -31.47
CA GLN A 114 -10.48 -7.00 -31.20
C GLN A 114 -10.51 -6.56 -29.74
N SER A 115 -11.68 -6.52 -29.14
CA SER A 115 -11.82 -6.24 -27.71
C SER A 115 -12.84 -7.16 -27.06
N VAL A 116 -12.61 -7.47 -25.77
CA VAL A 116 -13.52 -8.27 -24.94
C VAL A 116 -13.67 -7.61 -23.58
N THR A 117 -14.93 -7.43 -23.17
CA THR A 117 -15.32 -7.08 -21.80
C THR A 117 -16.06 -8.26 -21.17
N ILE A 118 -15.56 -8.77 -20.06
CA ILE A 118 -16.16 -9.86 -19.28
C ILE A 118 -16.83 -9.26 -18.04
N PRO A 119 -18.18 -9.33 -17.93
CA PRO A 119 -18.94 -8.63 -16.92
C PRO A 119 -18.90 -9.32 -15.55
N GLN A 120 -19.37 -8.61 -14.52
CA GLN A 120 -19.38 -9.05 -13.12
C GLN A 120 -20.15 -10.35 -12.83
N CYS A 121 -21.06 -10.80 -13.71
CA CYS A 121 -21.79 -12.05 -13.50
C CYS A 121 -20.97 -13.30 -13.83
N VAL A 122 -19.91 -13.17 -14.65
CA VAL A 122 -19.02 -14.27 -15.02
C VAL A 122 -18.05 -14.57 -13.89
N THR A 123 -18.10 -15.81 -13.39
CA THR A 123 -17.25 -16.25 -12.27
C THR A 123 -16.13 -17.20 -12.72
N SER A 124 -16.21 -17.78 -13.92
CA SER A 124 -15.21 -18.70 -14.44
C SER A 124 -15.00 -18.51 -15.94
N ILE A 125 -13.72 -18.44 -16.33
CA ILE A 125 -13.27 -18.48 -17.72
C ILE A 125 -12.65 -19.84 -17.93
N GLY A 126 -13.20 -20.63 -18.85
CA GLY A 126 -12.82 -22.01 -19.11
C GLY A 126 -11.46 -22.18 -19.77
N GLU A 127 -11.03 -23.45 -19.89
CA GLU A 127 -9.85 -23.84 -20.63
C GLU A 127 -9.95 -23.34 -22.08
N ALA A 128 -8.87 -22.77 -22.61
CA ALA A 128 -8.74 -22.27 -23.98
C ALA A 128 -9.88 -21.32 -24.46
N ALA A 129 -10.67 -20.75 -23.54
CA ALA A 129 -11.90 -20.00 -23.88
C ALA A 129 -11.70 -18.93 -24.97
N PHE A 130 -10.56 -18.26 -25.05
CA PHE A 130 -10.17 -17.27 -26.06
C PHE A 130 -8.83 -17.59 -26.71
N ALA A 131 -8.44 -18.87 -26.71
CA ALA A 131 -7.19 -19.25 -27.34
C ALA A 131 -7.18 -18.86 -28.81
N GLN A 132 -6.00 -18.39 -29.29
CA GLN A 132 -5.78 -17.96 -30.68
C GLN A 132 -6.67 -16.79 -31.16
N CYS A 133 -7.28 -16.01 -30.27
CA CYS A 133 -7.90 -14.74 -30.63
C CYS A 133 -6.82 -13.73 -31.06
N ARG A 134 -6.18 -14.01 -32.20
CA ARG A 134 -4.95 -13.32 -32.68
C ARG A 134 -5.12 -11.84 -32.97
N ALA A 135 -6.34 -11.34 -33.10
CA ALA A 135 -6.62 -9.91 -33.29
C ALA A 135 -6.93 -9.18 -31.98
N LEU A 136 -7.14 -9.89 -30.88
CA LEU A 136 -7.50 -9.32 -29.56
C LEU A 136 -6.42 -8.36 -29.08
N GLN A 137 -6.81 -7.10 -28.87
CA GLN A 137 -5.92 -6.00 -28.43
C GLN A 137 -6.21 -5.58 -27.01
N SER A 138 -7.48 -5.65 -26.57
CA SER A 138 -7.91 -5.20 -25.25
C SER A 138 -8.78 -6.25 -24.57
N LEU A 139 -8.44 -6.58 -23.34
CA LEU A 139 -9.21 -7.49 -22.48
C LEU A 139 -9.47 -6.80 -21.14
N THR A 140 -10.75 -6.70 -20.78
CA THR A 140 -11.20 -6.23 -19.47
C THR A 140 -11.99 -7.34 -18.79
N ILE A 141 -11.59 -7.72 -17.59
CA ILE A 141 -12.27 -8.69 -16.75
C ILE A 141 -12.73 -7.95 -15.49
N ASP A 142 -14.04 -7.91 -15.28
CA ASP A 142 -14.64 -7.28 -14.12
C ASP A 142 -14.39 -8.05 -12.81
N ASP A 143 -14.67 -7.42 -11.68
CA ASP A 143 -14.28 -7.85 -10.33
C ASP A 143 -14.94 -9.15 -9.80
N ALA A 144 -15.73 -9.88 -10.59
CA ALA A 144 -16.38 -11.11 -10.13
C ALA A 144 -15.75 -12.41 -10.62
N ALA A 145 -14.95 -12.39 -11.68
CA ALA A 145 -14.24 -13.58 -12.13
C ALA A 145 -13.28 -14.07 -11.04
N ILE A 146 -13.33 -15.39 -10.77
CA ILE A 146 -12.53 -16.03 -9.71
C ILE A 146 -11.36 -16.80 -10.33
N SER A 147 -11.53 -17.37 -11.53
CA SER A 147 -10.50 -18.19 -12.18
C SER A 147 -10.37 -17.90 -13.66
N ILE A 148 -9.14 -17.92 -14.12
CA ILE A 148 -8.77 -17.99 -15.53
C ILE A 148 -8.23 -19.40 -15.77
N GLY A 149 -8.86 -20.13 -16.71
CA GLY A 149 -8.52 -21.50 -17.04
C GLY A 149 -7.17 -21.64 -17.76
N ASP A 150 -6.75 -22.88 -17.94
CA ASP A 150 -5.54 -23.19 -18.69
C ASP A 150 -5.73 -22.76 -20.15
N TRP A 151 -4.69 -22.24 -20.79
CA TRP A 151 -4.67 -21.77 -22.18
C TRP A 151 -5.69 -20.66 -22.51
N ALA A 152 -6.44 -20.12 -21.56
CA ALA A 152 -7.62 -19.28 -21.78
C ALA A 152 -7.43 -18.13 -22.77
N PHE A 153 -6.26 -17.50 -22.85
CA PHE A 153 -5.88 -16.43 -23.77
C PHE A 153 -4.55 -16.72 -24.49
N ASN A 154 -4.26 -18.02 -24.67
CA ASN A 154 -3.05 -18.44 -25.37
C ASN A 154 -3.04 -17.91 -26.81
N GLU A 155 -1.86 -17.51 -27.32
CA GLU A 155 -1.68 -16.96 -28.68
C GLU A 155 -2.55 -15.72 -29.02
N CYS A 156 -2.95 -14.93 -28.05
CA CYS A 156 -3.53 -13.60 -28.29
C CYS A 156 -2.44 -12.62 -28.71
N LEU A 157 -1.92 -12.79 -29.94
CA LEU A 157 -0.68 -12.17 -30.45
C LEU A 157 -0.67 -10.64 -30.42
N LYS A 158 -1.85 -10.00 -30.42
CA LYS A 158 -2.01 -8.53 -30.44
C LYS A 158 -2.50 -7.95 -29.11
N LEU A 159 -2.61 -8.76 -28.08
CA LEU A 159 -3.07 -8.28 -26.76
C LEU A 159 -2.02 -7.29 -26.20
N THR A 160 -2.45 -6.05 -25.97
CA THR A 160 -1.63 -4.97 -25.41
C THR A 160 -2.17 -4.50 -24.08
N THR A 161 -3.50 -4.50 -23.92
CA THR A 161 -4.19 -3.98 -22.73
C THR A 161 -4.87 -5.11 -22.00
N LEU A 162 -4.45 -5.36 -20.78
CA LEU A 162 -5.01 -6.37 -19.88
C LEU A 162 -5.41 -5.72 -18.56
N SER A 163 -6.71 -5.77 -18.25
CA SER A 163 -7.26 -5.38 -16.95
C SER A 163 -7.84 -6.61 -16.25
N LEU A 164 -7.22 -7.01 -15.16
CA LEU A 164 -7.63 -8.16 -14.35
C LEU A 164 -8.54 -7.73 -13.21
N GLY A 165 -9.65 -8.44 -13.03
CA GLY A 165 -10.59 -8.24 -11.93
C GLY A 165 -9.96 -8.57 -10.56
N LYS A 166 -10.35 -7.83 -9.54
CA LYS A 166 -9.76 -7.91 -8.18
C LYS A 166 -10.10 -9.19 -7.40
N LYS A 167 -10.95 -10.07 -7.92
CA LYS A 167 -11.32 -11.34 -7.28
C LYS A 167 -10.70 -12.57 -7.93
N ILE A 168 -9.91 -12.40 -8.99
CA ILE A 168 -9.21 -13.52 -9.62
C ILE A 168 -8.25 -14.14 -8.61
N THR A 169 -8.42 -15.43 -8.33
CA THR A 169 -7.59 -16.17 -7.37
C THR A 169 -6.54 -17.04 -8.05
N THR A 170 -6.79 -17.48 -9.28
CA THR A 170 -5.90 -18.38 -10.02
C THR A 170 -5.77 -17.97 -11.47
N ILE A 171 -4.54 -18.05 -11.98
CA ILE A 171 -4.23 -17.94 -13.41
C ILE A 171 -3.67 -19.31 -13.82
N GLY A 172 -4.37 -19.97 -14.75
CA GLY A 172 -4.09 -21.33 -15.19
C GLY A 172 -2.78 -21.49 -15.97
N ASP A 173 -2.45 -22.71 -16.30
CA ASP A 173 -1.28 -23.05 -17.10
C ASP A 173 -1.45 -22.47 -18.51
N TYR A 174 -0.38 -21.86 -19.05
CA TYR A 174 -0.34 -21.25 -20.39
C TYR A 174 -1.40 -20.15 -20.65
N ALA A 175 -2.05 -19.62 -19.63
CA ALA A 175 -3.22 -18.76 -19.77
C ALA A 175 -3.02 -17.53 -20.67
N PHE A 176 -1.83 -16.92 -20.67
CA PHE A 176 -1.42 -15.79 -21.54
C PHE A 176 -0.13 -16.10 -22.32
N ASP A 177 0.15 -17.38 -22.55
CA ASP A 177 1.35 -17.76 -23.29
C ASP A 177 1.26 -17.27 -24.75
N ASP A 178 2.40 -16.83 -25.27
CA ASP A 178 2.54 -16.22 -26.62
C ASP A 178 1.69 -14.94 -26.85
N CYS A 179 1.36 -14.19 -25.80
CA CYS A 179 0.83 -12.83 -25.89
C CYS A 179 1.98 -11.84 -26.21
N ARG A 180 2.47 -11.88 -27.44
CA ARG A 180 3.79 -11.35 -27.87
C ARG A 180 4.03 -9.88 -27.60
N ILE A 181 3.00 -9.05 -27.59
CA ILE A 181 3.11 -7.60 -27.42
C ILE A 181 2.42 -7.11 -26.14
N LEU A 182 2.01 -8.05 -25.28
CA LEU A 182 1.49 -7.74 -23.94
C LEU A 182 2.59 -7.01 -23.18
N ASN A 183 2.22 -5.89 -22.60
CA ASN A 183 3.11 -4.97 -21.95
C ASN A 183 2.89 -5.01 -20.42
N ASN A 184 3.05 -3.94 -19.73
CA ASN A 184 2.97 -3.82 -18.28
C ASN A 184 1.77 -4.55 -17.65
N VAL A 185 2.02 -5.59 -16.87
CA VAL A 185 1.00 -6.39 -16.20
C VAL A 185 1.15 -6.28 -14.69
N THR A 186 0.02 -6.01 -14.03
CA THR A 186 -0.08 -6.06 -12.56
C THR A 186 -1.05 -7.17 -12.18
N ILE A 187 -0.57 -8.11 -11.38
CA ILE A 187 -1.38 -9.22 -10.85
C ILE A 187 -2.07 -8.73 -9.57
N PRO A 188 -3.41 -8.79 -9.51
CA PRO A 188 -4.15 -8.28 -8.36
C PRO A 188 -3.89 -9.09 -7.08
N GLN A 189 -4.09 -8.44 -5.94
CA GLN A 189 -3.84 -9.00 -4.60
C GLN A 189 -4.64 -10.27 -4.27
N SER A 190 -5.67 -10.59 -5.03
CA SER A 190 -6.46 -11.82 -4.86
C SER A 190 -5.80 -13.07 -5.44
N VAL A 191 -4.87 -12.93 -6.41
CA VAL A 191 -4.24 -14.07 -7.09
C VAL A 191 -3.27 -14.76 -6.14
N THR A 192 -3.51 -16.05 -5.90
CA THR A 192 -2.68 -16.89 -5.01
C THR A 192 -1.66 -17.74 -5.76
N SER A 193 -1.91 -18.02 -7.06
CA SER A 193 -1.00 -18.84 -7.87
C SER A 193 -0.99 -18.41 -9.34
N ILE A 194 0.19 -18.48 -9.93
CA ILE A 194 0.44 -18.30 -11.36
C ILE A 194 0.88 -19.64 -11.92
N GLY A 195 0.16 -20.15 -12.92
CA GLY A 195 0.36 -21.47 -13.51
C GLY A 195 1.67 -21.62 -14.31
N LYS A 196 1.89 -22.85 -14.79
CA LYS A 196 3.00 -23.19 -15.67
C LYS A 196 2.91 -22.38 -16.96
N GLN A 197 4.01 -21.74 -17.35
CA GLN A 197 4.14 -20.97 -18.60
C GLN A 197 3.02 -19.92 -18.82
N ALA A 198 2.39 -19.46 -17.73
CA ALA A 198 1.19 -18.60 -17.80
C ALA A 198 1.43 -17.30 -18.57
N PHE A 199 2.62 -16.75 -18.55
CA PHE A 199 3.06 -15.56 -19.31
C PHE A 199 4.29 -15.85 -20.18
N GLY A 200 4.46 -17.09 -20.61
CA GLY A 200 5.57 -17.46 -21.49
C GLY A 200 5.51 -16.69 -22.81
N ARG A 201 6.67 -16.44 -23.43
CA ARG A 201 6.78 -15.80 -24.76
C ARG A 201 6.08 -14.45 -24.91
N CYS A 202 5.85 -13.75 -23.80
CA CYS A 202 5.38 -12.37 -23.78
C CYS A 202 6.57 -11.43 -24.11
N TYR A 203 7.05 -11.47 -25.34
CA TYR A 203 8.29 -10.76 -25.78
C TYR A 203 8.23 -9.24 -25.59
N GLY A 204 7.02 -8.66 -25.54
CA GLY A 204 6.80 -7.22 -25.40
C GLY A 204 6.78 -6.73 -23.96
N MET A 205 6.77 -7.63 -22.98
CA MET A 205 6.60 -7.29 -21.56
C MET A 205 7.82 -6.57 -21.01
N ASP A 206 7.65 -5.30 -20.64
CA ASP A 206 8.71 -4.48 -20.06
C ASP A 206 8.73 -4.56 -18.53
N SER A 207 7.56 -4.65 -17.89
CA SER A 207 7.42 -4.74 -16.43
C SER A 207 6.31 -5.69 -16.00
N PHE A 208 6.51 -6.32 -14.84
CA PHE A 208 5.54 -7.22 -14.23
C PHE A 208 5.54 -7.06 -12.71
N THR A 209 4.35 -6.93 -12.13
CA THR A 209 4.18 -6.79 -10.68
C THR A 209 3.26 -7.87 -10.15
N ILE A 210 3.69 -8.57 -9.12
CA ILE A 210 2.92 -9.57 -8.38
C ILE A 210 2.68 -9.02 -6.97
N GLU A 211 1.42 -8.87 -6.63
CA GLU A 211 1.01 -8.42 -5.29
C GLU A 211 1.22 -9.53 -4.23
N ASP A 212 1.13 -9.16 -2.96
CA ASP A 212 1.55 -9.99 -1.82
C ASP A 212 0.75 -11.29 -1.58
N ALA A 213 -0.41 -11.49 -2.21
CA ALA A 213 -1.20 -12.71 -1.99
C ALA A 213 -0.67 -13.94 -2.72
N ALA A 214 0.09 -13.76 -3.81
CA ALA A 214 0.65 -14.88 -4.55
C ALA A 214 1.64 -15.66 -3.69
N THR A 215 1.50 -16.99 -3.70
CA THR A 215 2.36 -17.93 -2.95
C THR A 215 3.22 -18.77 -3.87
N SER A 216 2.86 -18.90 -5.15
CA SER A 216 3.58 -19.75 -6.11
C SER A 216 3.63 -19.15 -7.52
N ILE A 217 4.77 -19.36 -8.17
CA ILE A 217 5.01 -19.12 -9.59
C ILE A 217 5.36 -20.47 -10.23
N GLY A 218 4.65 -20.82 -11.31
CA GLY A 218 4.79 -22.08 -12.02
C GLY A 218 6.09 -22.21 -12.80
N GLU A 219 6.33 -23.43 -13.27
CA GLU A 219 7.43 -23.77 -14.18
C GLU A 219 7.30 -22.98 -15.49
N TYR A 220 8.41 -22.41 -16.01
CA TYR A 220 8.43 -21.58 -17.25
C TYR A 220 7.51 -20.35 -17.22
N ALA A 221 6.95 -19.92 -16.09
CA ALA A 221 5.88 -18.93 -16.02
C ALA A 221 6.14 -17.66 -16.83
N PHE A 222 7.39 -17.22 -16.96
CA PHE A 222 7.84 -16.06 -17.73
C PHE A 222 8.93 -16.39 -18.75
N VAL A 223 8.96 -17.64 -19.23
CA VAL A 223 9.97 -18.05 -20.23
C VAL A 223 9.90 -17.14 -21.46
N ASP A 224 11.06 -16.76 -21.98
CA ASP A 224 11.19 -15.90 -23.17
C ASP A 224 10.53 -14.50 -23.06
N CYS A 225 10.34 -13.95 -21.87
CA CYS A 225 9.98 -12.54 -21.68
C CYS A 225 11.21 -11.66 -21.90
N GLN A 226 11.64 -11.54 -23.17
CA GLN A 226 12.95 -11.01 -23.55
C GLN A 226 13.17 -9.54 -23.23
N LYS A 227 12.09 -8.76 -23.12
CA LYS A 227 12.15 -7.32 -22.79
C LYS A 227 11.92 -7.03 -21.31
N LEU A 228 11.60 -8.02 -20.49
CA LEU A 228 11.30 -7.82 -19.08
C LEU A 228 12.52 -7.20 -18.38
N GLU A 229 12.42 -5.94 -17.99
CA GLU A 229 13.45 -5.17 -17.28
C GLU A 229 13.14 -5.09 -15.78
N THR A 230 11.86 -4.97 -15.43
CA THR A 230 11.40 -4.78 -14.04
C THR A 230 10.47 -5.91 -13.61
N LEU A 231 10.83 -6.59 -12.54
CA LEU A 231 10.04 -7.64 -11.90
C LEU A 231 9.91 -7.37 -10.41
N SER A 232 8.66 -7.16 -9.95
CA SER A 232 8.34 -7.06 -8.53
C SER A 232 7.64 -8.33 -8.08
N LEU A 233 8.24 -9.05 -7.14
CA LEU A 233 7.69 -10.27 -6.55
C LEU A 233 7.02 -9.96 -5.20
N GLY A 234 5.80 -10.48 -5.02
CA GLY A 234 5.08 -10.40 -3.74
C GLY A 234 5.87 -11.10 -2.62
N LYS A 235 5.84 -10.54 -1.43
CA LYS A 235 6.63 -11.03 -0.26
C LYS A 235 6.24 -12.42 0.23
N ASN A 236 5.03 -12.90 -0.11
CA ASN A 236 4.51 -14.20 0.34
C ASN A 236 4.79 -15.35 -0.63
N ILE A 237 5.52 -15.11 -1.72
CA ILE A 237 5.92 -16.19 -2.63
C ILE A 237 6.86 -17.14 -1.91
N THR A 238 6.45 -18.41 -1.85
CA THR A 238 7.20 -19.50 -1.21
C THR A 238 7.83 -20.45 -2.21
N THR A 239 7.29 -20.50 -3.44
CA THR A 239 7.79 -21.42 -4.47
C THR A 239 7.89 -20.75 -5.83
N ILE A 240 8.99 -21.00 -6.54
CA ILE A 240 9.22 -20.60 -7.93
C ILE A 240 9.64 -21.85 -8.71
N GLY A 241 8.92 -22.15 -9.79
CA GLY A 241 9.15 -23.35 -10.61
C GLY A 241 10.43 -23.33 -11.43
N ASP A 242 10.73 -24.47 -12.05
CA ASP A 242 11.88 -24.63 -12.94
C ASP A 242 11.77 -23.66 -14.14
N ASP A 243 12.91 -23.09 -14.54
CA ASP A 243 13.02 -22.20 -15.71
C ASP A 243 12.04 -21.01 -15.72
N ALA A 244 11.52 -20.61 -14.56
CA ALA A 244 10.44 -19.61 -14.47
C ALA A 244 10.76 -18.28 -15.20
N PHE A 245 12.02 -17.85 -15.23
CA PHE A 245 12.48 -16.63 -15.90
C PHE A 245 13.54 -16.91 -16.98
N ARG A 246 13.49 -18.11 -17.56
CA ARG A 246 14.43 -18.49 -18.62
C ARG A 246 14.30 -17.53 -19.81
N SER A 247 15.43 -17.12 -20.37
CA SER A 247 15.53 -16.21 -21.52
C SER A 247 14.93 -14.79 -21.30
N CYS A 248 14.80 -14.35 -20.05
CA CYS A 248 14.49 -12.96 -19.74
C CYS A 248 15.75 -12.10 -19.85
N TYR A 249 16.17 -11.80 -21.08
CA TYR A 249 17.52 -11.27 -21.36
C TYR A 249 17.79 -9.85 -20.85
N LYS A 250 16.75 -9.07 -20.62
CA LYS A 250 16.87 -7.71 -20.07
C LYS A 250 16.71 -7.63 -18.57
N LEU A 251 16.29 -8.72 -17.91
CA LEU A 251 16.14 -8.74 -16.46
C LEU A 251 17.53 -8.74 -15.82
N GLU A 252 17.97 -7.59 -15.34
CA GLU A 252 19.30 -7.43 -14.74
C GLU A 252 19.34 -7.91 -13.29
N THR A 253 18.22 -7.83 -12.58
CA THR A 253 18.15 -8.14 -11.15
C THR A 253 16.86 -8.85 -10.79
N ILE A 254 16.93 -9.79 -9.82
CA ILE A 254 15.74 -10.40 -9.20
C ILE A 254 15.89 -10.31 -7.69
N MET A 255 14.85 -9.80 -7.02
CA MET A 255 14.71 -9.86 -5.57
C MET A 255 13.89 -11.08 -5.18
N LEU A 256 14.49 -12.05 -4.52
CA LEU A 256 13.81 -13.24 -4.03
C LEU A 256 13.18 -12.95 -2.65
N PRO A 257 11.90 -13.28 -2.44
CA PRO A 257 11.21 -13.05 -1.16
C PRO A 257 11.84 -13.85 -0.01
N ALA A 258 11.85 -13.27 1.19
CA ALA A 258 12.41 -13.91 2.38
C ALA A 258 11.71 -15.23 2.77
N GLY A 259 10.43 -15.37 2.44
CA GLY A 259 9.64 -16.59 2.70
C GLY A 259 9.86 -17.72 1.70
N LEU A 260 10.77 -17.57 0.72
CA LEU A 260 10.98 -18.57 -0.31
C LEU A 260 11.51 -19.89 0.29
N THR A 261 10.79 -20.98 0.04
CA THR A 261 11.14 -22.32 0.53
C THR A 261 11.66 -23.23 -0.57
N SER A 262 11.35 -22.92 -1.83
CA SER A 262 11.82 -23.70 -2.99
C SER A 262 11.86 -22.82 -4.23
N PHE A 263 12.90 -23.00 -5.02
CA PHE A 263 12.95 -22.51 -6.40
C PHE A 263 13.59 -23.59 -7.29
N GLY A 264 13.11 -23.62 -8.53
CA GLY A 264 13.49 -24.64 -9.49
C GLY A 264 14.90 -24.49 -10.06
N ASN A 265 15.32 -25.50 -10.79
CA ASN A 265 16.57 -25.47 -11.54
C ASN A 265 16.47 -24.42 -12.65
N CYS A 266 17.59 -23.78 -12.99
CA CYS A 266 17.65 -22.81 -14.08
C CYS A 266 16.63 -21.67 -13.96
N LEU A 267 16.52 -21.08 -12.76
CA LEU A 267 15.66 -19.89 -12.54
C LEU A 267 15.85 -18.87 -13.68
N ILE A 268 17.07 -18.82 -14.23
CA ILE A 268 17.44 -17.90 -15.31
C ILE A 268 18.53 -18.60 -16.14
N ASP A 269 18.17 -19.17 -17.26
CA ASP A 269 19.12 -19.65 -18.25
C ASP A 269 19.39 -18.56 -19.30
N CYS A 270 20.35 -17.69 -18.99
CA CYS A 270 21.16 -17.10 -20.05
C CYS A 270 22.27 -18.12 -20.34
N PRO A 271 22.28 -18.79 -21.51
CA PRO A 271 23.26 -19.81 -21.80
C PRO A 271 24.66 -19.26 -21.58
N ALA A 272 25.38 -19.87 -20.62
CA ALA A 272 26.76 -19.49 -20.34
C ALA A 272 27.56 -19.60 -21.65
N GLY A 273 28.03 -18.43 -22.15
CA GLY A 273 28.81 -18.36 -23.38
C GLY A 273 28.08 -17.84 -24.63
N ARG A 274 26.75 -17.69 -24.63
CA ARG A 274 26.08 -16.95 -25.71
C ARG A 274 26.16 -15.45 -25.45
N LYS A 275 26.81 -14.73 -26.35
CA LYS A 275 26.88 -13.25 -26.33
C LYS A 275 25.70 -12.60 -27.03
N TRP A 276 24.83 -13.37 -27.71
CA TRP A 276 23.79 -12.90 -28.62
C TRP A 276 22.57 -13.82 -28.58
N ASP A 277 21.38 -13.24 -28.60
CA ASP A 277 20.12 -14.00 -28.74
C ASP A 277 19.93 -14.54 -30.17
N TYR A 278 18.80 -15.21 -30.43
CA TYR A 278 18.46 -15.73 -31.77
C TYR A 278 18.28 -14.61 -32.82
N HIS A 279 18.07 -13.38 -32.38
CA HIS A 279 17.87 -12.19 -33.23
C HIS A 279 19.15 -11.36 -33.39
N GLY A 280 20.27 -11.79 -32.79
CA GLY A 280 21.54 -11.06 -32.87
C GLY A 280 21.67 -9.90 -31.88
N ASN A 281 20.83 -9.83 -30.83
CA ASN A 281 20.97 -8.84 -29.78
C ASN A 281 21.94 -9.31 -28.70
N PRO A 282 22.73 -8.42 -28.07
CA PRO A 282 23.62 -8.80 -27.00
C PRO A 282 22.80 -9.29 -25.80
N ILE A 283 23.17 -10.48 -25.27
CA ILE A 283 22.61 -11.02 -24.05
C ILE A 283 23.39 -10.43 -22.88
N ASN A 284 22.75 -9.63 -22.04
CA ASN A 284 23.29 -9.30 -20.75
C ASN A 284 22.87 -10.39 -19.75
N PRO A 285 23.84 -11.16 -19.19
CA PRO A 285 23.50 -12.07 -18.10
C PRO A 285 22.93 -11.24 -16.95
N ILE A 286 21.94 -11.79 -16.23
CA ILE A 286 21.45 -11.16 -14.98
C ILE A 286 22.65 -10.84 -14.10
N GLY A 287 22.81 -9.56 -13.81
CA GLY A 287 23.96 -9.05 -13.07
C GLY A 287 23.96 -9.52 -11.62
N ALA A 288 22.77 -9.68 -11.03
CA ALA A 288 22.66 -10.05 -9.61
C ALA A 288 21.31 -10.67 -9.25
N ILE A 289 21.35 -11.64 -8.34
CA ILE A 289 20.16 -12.21 -7.69
C ILE A 289 20.24 -11.83 -6.21
N TYR A 290 19.19 -11.20 -5.72
CA TYR A 290 19.11 -10.74 -4.35
C TYR A 290 18.19 -11.63 -3.53
N TYR A 291 18.58 -11.92 -2.29
CA TYR A 291 17.78 -12.70 -1.37
C TYR A 291 17.58 -11.93 -0.07
N ASN A 292 16.33 -11.74 0.30
CA ASN A 292 15.94 -10.93 1.45
C ASN A 292 15.82 -11.76 2.74
N ASN A 293 16.77 -12.68 2.97
CA ASN A 293 16.89 -13.46 4.19
C ASN A 293 18.37 -13.80 4.45
N ASP A 294 18.67 -14.48 5.56
CA ASP A 294 20.05 -14.80 5.87
C ASP A 294 20.68 -15.76 4.82
N TRP A 295 21.99 -15.62 4.66
CA TRP A 295 22.76 -16.39 3.69
C TRP A 295 22.78 -17.91 3.99
N ASP A 296 22.69 -18.29 5.26
CA ASP A 296 22.71 -19.69 5.64
C ASP A 296 21.40 -20.37 5.25
N HIS A 297 20.27 -19.68 5.39
CA HIS A 297 18.99 -20.16 4.87
C HIS A 297 19.01 -20.28 3.34
N ALA A 298 19.58 -19.32 2.62
CA ALA A 298 19.70 -19.39 1.17
C ALA A 298 20.45 -20.63 0.69
N LYS A 299 21.48 -21.08 1.41
CA LYS A 299 22.25 -22.30 1.10
C LYS A 299 21.44 -23.59 1.24
N GLU A 300 20.42 -23.59 2.07
CA GLU A 300 19.55 -24.75 2.31
C GLU A 300 18.44 -24.89 1.26
N LEU A 301 18.19 -23.86 0.46
CA LEU A 301 17.13 -23.88 -0.55
C LEU A 301 17.43 -24.89 -1.67
N PRO A 302 16.46 -25.72 -2.07
CA PRO A 302 16.55 -26.50 -3.29
C PRO A 302 16.87 -25.57 -4.47
N GLY A 303 17.87 -25.91 -5.29
CA GLY A 303 18.30 -25.06 -6.42
C GLY A 303 19.46 -24.12 -6.12
N TYR A 304 19.86 -23.90 -4.86
CA TYR A 304 21.02 -23.05 -4.51
C TYR A 304 22.28 -23.37 -5.32
N ASN A 305 22.54 -24.65 -5.60
CA ASN A 305 23.71 -25.07 -6.37
C ASN A 305 23.74 -24.49 -7.80
N VAL A 306 22.60 -24.15 -8.37
CA VAL A 306 22.50 -23.49 -9.68
C VAL A 306 22.84 -22.00 -9.55
N LEU A 307 22.45 -21.39 -8.43
CA LEU A 307 22.64 -19.95 -8.17
C LEU A 307 24.05 -19.61 -7.68
N LYS A 308 24.75 -20.54 -6.96
CA LYS A 308 26.05 -20.26 -6.34
C LYS A 308 27.15 -19.80 -7.29
N ASN A 309 27.00 -20.09 -8.59
CA ASN A 309 27.94 -19.70 -9.64
C ASN A 309 27.56 -18.36 -10.31
N ARG A 310 26.51 -17.69 -9.85
CA ARG A 310 26.07 -16.37 -10.28
C ARG A 310 26.48 -15.33 -9.25
N ASN A 311 26.41 -14.05 -9.59
CA ASN A 311 26.60 -12.97 -8.62
C ASN A 311 25.39 -12.91 -7.67
N PHE A 312 25.41 -13.80 -6.67
CA PHE A 312 24.39 -13.83 -5.63
C PHE A 312 24.74 -12.72 -4.63
N LEU A 313 23.95 -11.66 -4.61
CA LEU A 313 24.16 -10.53 -3.71
C LEU A 313 23.15 -10.59 -2.56
N TYR A 314 23.67 -10.53 -1.37
CA TYR A 314 22.88 -10.50 -0.14
C TYR A 314 22.34 -9.08 0.09
N LEU A 315 21.06 -8.96 0.41
CA LEU A 315 20.45 -7.72 0.87
C LEU A 315 20.47 -7.69 2.40
N CYS A 316 21.07 -6.66 2.94
CA CYS A 316 20.96 -6.32 4.34
C CYS A 316 19.74 -5.39 4.53
N LYS A 317 19.03 -5.57 5.62
CA LYS A 317 17.92 -4.72 6.02
C LYS A 317 18.45 -3.59 6.90
N VAL A 318 18.19 -2.35 6.52
CA VAL A 318 18.42 -1.18 7.36
C VAL A 318 17.07 -0.67 7.86
N THR A 319 16.88 -0.71 9.18
CA THR A 319 15.68 -0.22 9.84
C THR A 319 15.99 1.14 10.51
N PHE A 320 15.08 2.10 10.38
CA PHE A 320 15.20 3.43 10.97
C PHE A 320 14.20 3.60 12.12
N ASP A 321 14.70 3.74 13.34
CA ASP A 321 13.90 4.06 14.52
C ASP A 321 14.04 5.55 14.85
N ALA A 322 12.98 6.30 14.66
CA ALA A 322 12.94 7.73 14.93
C ALA A 322 13.00 8.10 16.42
N LYS A 323 13.01 7.15 17.36
CA LYS A 323 13.09 7.39 18.83
C LYS A 323 12.14 8.49 19.29
N GLY A 324 10.85 8.33 18.98
CA GLY A 324 9.80 9.27 19.35
C GLY A 324 9.66 10.48 18.43
N GLY A 325 10.40 10.54 17.33
CA GLY A 325 10.17 11.44 16.21
C GLY A 325 9.26 10.81 15.14
N SER A 326 9.03 11.55 14.05
CA SER A 326 8.28 11.10 12.88
C SER A 326 9.20 10.96 11.68
N LEU A 327 9.13 9.83 10.98
CA LEU A 327 9.76 9.59 9.70
C LEU A 327 8.80 10.03 8.58
N THR A 328 9.36 10.66 7.55
CA THR A 328 8.67 10.88 6.29
C THR A 328 9.35 9.99 5.25
N GLY A 329 8.75 8.85 4.92
CA GLY A 329 9.31 7.88 3.99
C GLY A 329 9.28 6.46 4.55
N TYR A 330 10.26 5.65 4.15
CA TYR A 330 10.34 4.25 4.57
C TYR A 330 11.07 4.13 5.90
N ASP A 331 10.54 3.29 6.79
CA ASP A 331 11.16 2.89 8.05
C ASP A 331 12.13 1.71 7.89
N GLU A 332 12.07 1.01 6.76
CA GLU A 332 12.98 -0.08 6.38
C GLU A 332 13.47 0.10 4.94
N VAL A 333 14.76 -0.09 4.72
CA VAL A 333 15.40 0.03 3.41
C VAL A 333 16.30 -1.19 3.17
N PRO A 334 16.11 -1.94 2.06
CA PRO A 334 17.04 -2.97 1.65
C PRO A 334 18.31 -2.31 1.04
N VAL A 335 19.48 -2.78 1.45
CA VAL A 335 20.78 -2.30 0.96
C VAL A 335 21.63 -3.50 0.58
N TYR A 336 22.29 -3.44 -0.56
CA TYR A 336 23.19 -4.52 -0.95
C TYR A 336 24.38 -4.61 -0.01
N LYS A 337 24.69 -5.84 0.42
CA LYS A 337 25.85 -6.08 1.31
C LYS A 337 27.10 -5.49 0.68
N THR A 338 27.82 -4.69 1.46
CA THR A 338 29.00 -3.90 1.09
C THR A 338 28.74 -2.63 0.29
N GLU A 339 27.47 -2.30 -0.01
CA GLU A 339 27.10 -0.99 -0.56
C GLU A 339 26.66 -0.01 0.54
N LYS A 340 26.70 1.26 0.23
CA LYS A 340 26.16 2.33 1.07
C LYS A 340 24.67 2.48 0.81
N ILE A 341 23.93 3.01 1.78
CA ILE A 341 22.50 3.23 1.64
C ILE A 341 22.17 4.11 0.42
N THR A 342 23.02 5.10 0.14
CA THR A 342 22.84 6.05 -0.97
C THR A 342 23.25 5.52 -2.34
N ASP A 343 24.07 4.47 -2.41
CA ASP A 343 24.62 3.96 -3.66
C ASP A 343 23.76 2.82 -4.25
N THR A 344 22.83 2.31 -3.47
CA THR A 344 22.04 1.13 -3.84
C THR A 344 21.04 1.45 -4.91
N LYS A 345 21.20 0.88 -6.11
CA LYS A 345 20.25 0.96 -7.23
C LYS A 345 18.87 0.37 -6.92
N ALA A 346 18.77 -0.49 -5.89
CA ALA A 346 17.48 -1.02 -5.41
C ALA A 346 16.59 0.09 -4.83
N ASN A 347 17.19 1.20 -4.50
CA ASN A 347 16.49 2.34 -3.92
C ASN A 347 16.42 3.45 -4.97
N GLU A 348 15.30 3.54 -5.69
CA GLU A 348 14.85 4.82 -6.25
C GLU A 348 14.52 5.83 -5.13
N LEU A 349 14.97 5.54 -3.91
CA LEU A 349 14.82 6.36 -2.71
C LEU A 349 15.74 7.57 -2.84
N THR A 350 15.18 8.62 -3.34
CA THR A 350 15.86 9.88 -3.66
C THR A 350 16.40 10.65 -2.45
N ALA A 351 16.04 10.31 -1.24
CA ALA A 351 16.70 10.76 0.02
C ALA A 351 16.04 10.10 1.24
N ILE A 352 16.83 9.66 2.21
CA ILE A 352 16.37 9.47 3.57
C ILE A 352 16.20 10.86 4.14
N ASN A 353 14.97 11.32 4.28
CA ASN A 353 14.70 12.60 4.91
C ASN A 353 15.00 12.49 6.39
N ASP A 354 15.65 13.52 6.93
CA ASP A 354 15.86 13.63 8.36
C ASP A 354 14.51 13.55 9.09
N PRO A 355 14.39 12.74 10.15
CA PRO A 355 13.18 12.67 10.95
C PRO A 355 12.92 13.98 11.66
N THR A 356 11.66 14.23 12.03
CA THR A 356 11.25 15.42 12.77
C THR A 356 10.76 15.06 14.16
N ARG A 357 11.04 15.93 15.14
CA ARG A 357 10.53 15.81 16.51
C ARG A 357 10.35 17.19 17.10
N ALA A 358 9.15 17.46 17.63
CA ALA A 358 8.84 18.75 18.24
C ALA A 358 9.85 19.09 19.36
N GLY A 359 10.38 20.31 19.36
CA GLY A 359 11.33 20.75 20.36
C GLY A 359 12.73 20.12 20.31
N TYR A 360 13.04 19.37 19.27
CA TYR A 360 14.36 18.74 19.10
C TYR A 360 14.94 18.98 17.72
N LYS A 361 16.24 19.11 17.68
CA LYS A 361 17.04 19.09 16.46
C LYS A 361 17.61 17.69 16.25
N PHE A 362 17.43 17.13 15.05
CA PHE A 362 18.08 15.90 14.64
C PHE A 362 19.59 16.06 14.63
N THR A 363 20.33 15.09 15.19
CA THR A 363 21.81 15.13 15.30
C THR A 363 22.49 14.07 14.46
N GLY A 364 21.74 13.19 13.82
CA GLY A 364 22.27 12.10 13.00
C GLY A 364 21.72 10.75 13.44
N TRP A 365 22.09 9.73 12.72
CA TRP A 365 21.77 8.33 13.00
C TRP A 365 22.85 7.68 13.85
N TYR A 366 22.46 6.76 14.71
CA TYR A 366 23.34 6.07 15.66
C TYR A 366 23.02 4.58 15.66
N THR A 367 24.04 3.75 15.90
CA THR A 367 23.90 2.32 16.15
C THR A 367 23.33 2.06 17.55
N GLU A 368 22.96 0.80 17.84
CA GLU A 368 22.39 0.41 19.13
C GLU A 368 23.34 0.72 20.31
N ASP A 369 24.65 0.61 20.10
CA ASP A 369 25.68 0.95 21.06
C ASP A 369 25.99 2.46 21.15
N GLY A 370 25.22 3.28 20.42
CA GLY A 370 25.29 4.74 20.46
C GLY A 370 26.42 5.35 19.64
N GLN A 371 27.06 4.61 18.75
CA GLN A 371 28.07 5.18 17.85
C GLN A 371 27.39 5.94 16.69
N PRO A 372 27.92 7.10 16.29
CA PRO A 372 27.38 7.82 15.12
C PRO A 372 27.57 6.99 13.86
N PHE A 373 26.52 6.97 13.02
CA PHE A 373 26.48 6.24 11.78
C PHE A 373 26.30 7.19 10.60
N ASP A 374 27.24 7.17 9.66
CA ASP A 374 27.13 7.94 8.42
C ASP A 374 26.39 7.13 7.35
N VAL A 375 25.13 7.47 7.13
CA VAL A 375 24.26 6.79 6.14
C VAL A 375 24.75 6.98 4.70
N ASN A 376 25.58 7.99 4.44
CA ASN A 376 26.08 8.31 3.10
C ASN A 376 27.45 7.67 2.80
N ASP A 377 28.19 7.27 3.83
CA ASP A 377 29.57 6.80 3.63
C ASP A 377 29.88 5.44 4.25
N THR A 378 29.00 4.90 5.09
CA THR A 378 29.22 3.60 5.73
C THR A 378 28.63 2.47 4.90
N ALA A 379 29.45 1.46 4.55
CA ALA A 379 28.98 0.26 3.86
C ALA A 379 28.22 -0.65 4.83
N ILE A 380 27.08 -1.18 4.37
CA ILE A 380 26.23 -2.09 5.13
C ILE A 380 26.76 -3.52 4.95
N THR A 381 27.05 -4.21 6.04
CA THR A 381 27.59 -5.57 6.01
C THR A 381 26.67 -6.62 6.63
N GLU A 382 25.65 -6.18 7.37
CA GLU A 382 24.65 -7.02 8.04
C GLU A 382 23.37 -6.20 8.28
N ASP A 383 22.30 -6.85 8.69
CA ASP A 383 21.07 -6.17 9.09
C ASP A 383 21.36 -5.24 10.26
N ILE A 384 20.90 -4.00 10.17
CA ILE A 384 21.16 -2.98 11.19
C ILE A 384 19.92 -2.14 11.47
N THR A 385 19.73 -1.80 12.74
CA THR A 385 18.78 -0.78 13.15
C THR A 385 19.52 0.50 13.52
N LEU A 386 19.13 1.58 12.88
CA LEU A 386 19.68 2.92 13.12
C LEU A 386 18.68 3.75 13.93
N TYR A 387 19.16 4.39 14.96
CA TYR A 387 18.37 5.15 15.90
C TYR A 387 18.61 6.64 15.73
N ALA A 388 17.54 7.43 15.63
CA ALA A 388 17.65 8.87 15.54
C ALA A 388 18.21 9.48 16.84
N GLY A 389 19.23 10.31 16.69
CA GLY A 389 19.75 11.12 17.78
C GLY A 389 19.05 12.46 17.85
N TRP A 390 18.75 12.92 19.06
CA TRP A 390 18.02 14.15 19.30
C TRP A 390 18.73 15.06 20.30
N LYS A 391 18.80 16.35 19.99
CA LYS A 391 19.23 17.38 20.91
C LYS A 391 18.08 18.35 21.11
N PHE A 392 17.71 18.60 22.36
CA PHE A 392 16.71 19.61 22.69
C PHE A 392 17.07 20.97 22.07
N ASP A 393 16.15 21.54 21.32
CA ASP A 393 16.27 22.86 20.69
C ASP A 393 14.88 23.55 20.69
N PRO A 394 14.72 24.57 21.55
CA PRO A 394 13.46 25.29 21.66
C PRO A 394 13.09 26.11 20.41
N ASN A 395 14.00 26.20 19.42
CA ASN A 395 13.70 26.81 18.11
C ASN A 395 13.32 25.77 17.03
N ALA A 396 13.35 24.49 17.38
CA ALA A 396 12.96 23.45 16.42
C ALA A 396 11.48 23.59 16.02
N PRO A 397 11.11 23.12 14.83
CA PRO A 397 9.70 23.06 14.42
C PRO A 397 8.83 22.32 15.44
N GLY A 398 7.54 22.70 15.54
CA GLY A 398 6.62 22.11 16.50
C GLY A 398 6.72 22.66 17.91
N CYS A 399 7.28 23.87 18.09
CA CYS A 399 7.16 24.62 19.32
C CYS A 399 6.11 25.74 19.19
N HIS A 400 5.38 25.98 20.28
CA HIS A 400 4.34 26.99 20.37
C HIS A 400 4.74 28.11 21.33
N PRO A 401 4.41 29.36 21.06
CA PRO A 401 4.58 30.46 22.00
C PRO A 401 3.62 30.31 23.20
N LEU A 402 4.20 30.35 24.38
CA LEU A 402 3.49 30.47 25.66
C LEU A 402 3.78 31.84 26.21
N THR A 403 2.80 32.70 26.31
CA THR A 403 2.93 34.02 26.90
C THR A 403 2.28 34.04 28.28
N VAL A 404 3.03 34.48 29.30
CA VAL A 404 2.54 34.51 30.70
C VAL A 404 2.77 35.88 31.31
N THR A 405 1.73 36.39 31.97
CA THR A 405 1.76 37.62 32.74
C THR A 405 1.31 37.34 34.17
N GLY A 406 2.06 37.79 35.18
CA GLY A 406 1.69 37.63 36.60
C GLY A 406 1.96 36.25 37.18
N GLY A 407 2.71 35.37 36.47
CA GLY A 407 3.03 34.03 36.94
C GLY A 407 4.43 33.54 36.58
N THR A 408 4.82 32.45 37.22
CA THR A 408 6.00 31.67 36.91
C THR A 408 5.63 30.40 36.16
N VAL A 409 6.55 29.92 35.31
CA VAL A 409 6.32 28.75 34.43
C VAL A 409 7.28 27.64 34.79
N THR A 410 6.75 26.41 34.81
CA THR A 410 7.53 25.18 34.79
C THR A 410 7.08 24.35 33.62
N VAL A 411 8.02 23.84 32.79
CA VAL A 411 7.72 23.01 31.64
C VAL A 411 8.43 21.68 31.76
N LYS A 412 7.64 20.60 31.69
CA LYS A 412 8.17 19.23 31.59
C LYS A 412 7.92 18.68 30.21
N TYR A 413 8.95 18.11 29.61
CA TYR A 413 8.88 17.48 28.32
C TYR A 413 9.73 16.19 28.32
N ASP A 414 9.17 15.09 27.79
CA ASP A 414 9.76 13.74 27.85
C ASP A 414 10.20 13.35 29.28
N GLY A 415 9.37 13.64 30.26
CA GLY A 415 9.62 13.33 31.68
C GLY A 415 10.67 14.23 32.37
N SER A 416 11.31 15.16 31.66
CA SER A 416 12.34 16.05 32.18
C SER A 416 11.86 17.48 32.32
N ASP A 417 12.32 18.20 33.33
CA ASP A 417 12.17 19.66 33.43
C ASP A 417 13.07 20.34 32.40
N VAL A 418 12.47 21.03 31.45
CA VAL A 418 13.18 21.76 30.39
C VAL A 418 13.05 23.27 30.53
N THR A 419 12.47 23.78 31.62
CA THR A 419 12.16 25.20 31.83
C THR A 419 13.37 26.12 31.60
N SER A 420 14.51 25.74 32.15
CA SER A 420 15.75 26.52 32.03
C SER A 420 16.41 26.47 30.65
N LYS A 421 15.95 25.55 29.78
CA LYS A 421 16.45 25.35 28.42
C LYS A 421 15.58 26.06 27.38
N LEU A 422 14.41 26.57 27.78
CA LEU A 422 13.51 27.26 26.87
C LEU A 422 14.05 28.63 26.50
N ASN A 423 13.85 29.01 25.26
CA ASN A 423 14.04 30.42 24.90
C ASN A 423 12.92 31.24 25.49
N SER A 424 13.25 32.32 26.16
CA SER A 424 12.27 33.26 26.68
C SER A 424 12.61 34.68 26.29
N LYS A 425 11.59 35.49 26.02
CA LYS A 425 11.67 36.90 25.73
C LYS A 425 10.77 37.63 26.72
N THR A 426 11.30 38.67 27.37
CA THR A 426 10.51 39.53 28.25
C THR A 426 10.25 40.86 27.55
N ASP A 427 9.00 41.24 27.48
CA ASP A 427 8.60 42.57 27.03
C ASP A 427 8.89 43.57 28.14
N ALA A 428 9.77 44.53 27.88
CA ALA A 428 10.20 45.50 28.88
C ALA A 428 9.11 46.48 29.30
N ALA A 429 8.09 46.70 28.49
CA ALA A 429 6.99 47.65 28.77
C ALA A 429 5.90 47.00 29.64
N THR A 430 5.60 45.72 29.42
CA THR A 430 4.50 45.00 30.08
C THR A 430 4.95 43.99 31.13
N GLY A 431 6.26 43.62 31.17
CA GLY A 431 6.78 42.55 32.01
C GLY A 431 6.36 41.17 31.57
N GLN A 432 5.67 41.04 30.46
CA GLN A 432 5.15 39.80 29.89
C GLN A 432 6.33 38.92 29.42
N LYS A 433 6.27 37.62 29.74
CA LYS A 433 7.27 36.65 29.30
C LYS A 433 6.67 35.70 28.29
N THR A 434 7.32 35.56 27.15
CA THR A 434 6.97 34.59 26.11
C THR A 434 8.05 33.54 26.03
N TYR A 435 7.63 32.26 26.08
CA TYR A 435 8.47 31.08 25.98
C TYR A 435 8.16 30.34 24.70
N SER A 436 9.14 29.67 24.10
CA SER A 436 8.93 28.71 23.02
C SER A 436 8.84 27.31 23.62
N VAL A 437 7.67 26.71 23.61
CA VAL A 437 7.36 25.46 24.31
C VAL A 437 7.03 24.36 23.29
N PRO A 438 7.66 23.17 23.37
CA PRO A 438 7.35 22.07 22.47
C PRO A 438 5.90 21.60 22.55
N ASP A 439 5.33 21.20 21.40
CA ASP A 439 4.03 20.52 21.35
C ASP A 439 4.07 19.26 22.22
N GLY A 440 2.99 18.98 22.95
CA GLY A 440 2.90 17.87 23.89
C GLY A 440 3.57 18.10 25.25
N ALA A 441 4.26 19.21 25.48
CA ALA A 441 4.87 19.51 26.77
C ALA A 441 3.81 19.79 27.86
N THR A 442 4.07 19.32 29.06
CA THR A 442 3.25 19.68 30.24
C THR A 442 3.73 21.00 30.81
N VAL A 443 2.85 21.98 30.80
CA VAL A 443 3.08 23.33 31.32
C VAL A 443 2.37 23.48 32.66
N THR A 444 3.09 23.99 33.66
CA THR A 444 2.50 24.44 34.94
C THR A 444 2.77 25.93 35.08
N VAL A 445 1.71 26.70 35.24
CA VAL A 445 1.76 28.14 35.51
C VAL A 445 1.33 28.35 36.95
N THR A 446 2.15 29.04 37.73
CA THR A 446 1.90 29.34 39.15
C THR A 446 1.91 30.84 39.34
N LEU A 447 0.94 31.35 40.09
CA LEU A 447 0.82 32.77 40.43
C LEU A 447 2.08 33.30 41.13
N ASP A 448 2.64 34.38 40.64
CA ASP A 448 3.70 35.10 41.31
C ASP A 448 3.10 36.13 42.30
N LYS A 449 3.01 35.74 43.58
CA LYS A 449 2.40 36.57 44.63
C LYS A 449 3.15 37.88 44.84
N THR A 450 4.40 37.98 44.39
CA THR A 450 5.15 39.25 44.52
C THR A 450 4.71 40.30 43.53
N LEU A 451 3.95 39.92 42.51
CA LEU A 451 3.42 40.81 41.48
C LEU A 451 1.99 41.27 41.76
N ILE A 452 1.36 40.80 42.85
CA ILE A 452 0.01 41.23 43.22
C ILE A 452 0.07 42.70 43.68
N PRO A 453 -0.71 43.62 43.07
CA PRO A 453 -0.76 45.01 43.48
C PRO A 453 -1.28 45.18 44.91
N GLU A 454 -0.82 46.19 45.61
CA GLU A 454 -1.26 46.48 46.98
C GLU A 454 -2.79 46.72 47.04
N GLY A 455 -3.47 46.04 47.98
CA GLY A 455 -4.91 46.08 48.12
C GLY A 455 -5.69 45.19 47.18
N MET A 456 -5.00 44.42 46.32
CA MET A 456 -5.60 43.46 45.39
C MET A 456 -5.39 42.04 45.82
N VAL A 457 -6.25 41.12 45.34
CA VAL A 457 -6.11 39.67 45.46
C VAL A 457 -6.21 39.04 44.06
N PHE A 458 -5.62 37.88 43.92
CA PHE A 458 -5.76 37.11 42.69
C PHE A 458 -7.24 36.72 42.50
N ASP A 459 -7.74 36.88 41.29
CA ASP A 459 -9.10 36.55 40.94
C ASP A 459 -9.14 35.32 40.04
N ILE A 460 -8.55 35.39 38.84
CA ILE A 460 -8.64 34.34 37.84
C ILE A 460 -7.48 34.44 36.82
N TRP A 461 -7.11 33.32 36.21
CA TRP A 461 -6.31 33.32 34.98
C TRP A 461 -7.21 33.63 33.77
N SER A 462 -6.82 34.56 32.94
CA SER A 462 -7.50 34.92 31.71
C SER A 462 -6.60 34.77 30.49
N THR A 463 -7.17 34.83 29.31
CA THR A 463 -6.45 34.80 28.03
C THR A 463 -6.74 36.04 27.20
N GLY A 464 -5.71 36.48 26.41
CA GLY A 464 -5.84 37.59 25.49
C GLY A 464 -6.40 37.19 24.13
N LYS A 465 -5.65 36.40 23.37
CA LYS A 465 -5.94 36.09 21.96
C LYS A 465 -6.32 34.62 21.71
N PHE A 466 -5.93 33.72 22.60
CA PHE A 466 -6.07 32.28 22.39
C PHE A 466 -7.04 31.69 23.40
N SER A 467 -7.61 30.52 23.09
CA SER A 467 -8.49 29.80 24.00
C SER A 467 -7.68 29.24 25.18
N LEU A 468 -8.24 29.31 26.39
CA LEU A 468 -7.67 28.61 27.52
C LEU A 468 -7.77 27.09 27.33
N PRO A 469 -6.75 26.31 27.72
CA PRO A 469 -6.81 24.85 27.70
C PRO A 469 -7.99 24.32 28.51
N LEU A 470 -8.74 23.38 27.96
CA LEU A 470 -9.94 22.83 28.59
C LEU A 470 -9.63 22.05 29.90
N GLY A 471 -10.57 22.04 30.83
CA GLY A 471 -10.52 21.18 32.01
C GLY A 471 -9.70 21.73 33.19
N GLN A 472 -9.37 23.02 33.19
CA GLN A 472 -8.64 23.68 34.27
C GLN A 472 -9.57 24.48 35.22
N ASP A 473 -9.21 24.52 36.50
CA ASP A 473 -9.77 25.49 37.45
C ASP A 473 -8.96 26.78 37.36
N TYR A 474 -9.45 27.76 36.62
CA TYR A 474 -8.76 29.02 36.39
C TYR A 474 -8.79 29.99 37.58
N LYS A 475 -9.54 29.68 38.66
CA LYS A 475 -9.47 30.37 39.95
C LYS A 475 -8.34 29.83 40.85
N ALA A 476 -7.74 28.68 40.50
CA ALA A 476 -6.63 28.12 41.24
C ALA A 476 -5.35 28.92 40.98
N GLU A 477 -4.54 29.15 42.03
CA GLU A 477 -3.23 29.84 41.95
C GLU A 477 -2.25 29.10 41.04
N THR A 478 -2.48 27.80 40.76
CA THR A 478 -1.65 26.98 39.90
C THR A 478 -2.53 26.21 38.93
N ILE A 479 -2.19 26.29 37.64
CA ILE A 479 -2.84 25.54 36.58
C ILE A 479 -1.81 24.69 35.83
N THR A 480 -2.24 23.50 35.35
CA THR A 480 -1.36 22.59 34.59
C THR A 480 -2.10 22.08 33.37
N PHE A 481 -1.49 22.19 32.19
CA PHE A 481 -2.05 21.77 30.91
C PHE A 481 -0.99 21.25 29.96
N THR A 482 -1.43 20.59 28.90
CA THR A 482 -0.56 20.16 27.80
C THR A 482 -0.54 21.23 26.72
N MET A 483 0.66 21.59 26.26
CA MET A 483 0.87 22.54 25.17
C MET A 483 0.55 21.84 23.83
N ASN A 484 -0.39 22.33 23.07
CA ASN A 484 -0.77 21.82 21.75
C ASN A 484 -1.18 22.93 20.76
N SER A 485 -1.04 24.16 21.19
CA SER A 485 -1.28 25.38 20.41
C SER A 485 -0.66 26.58 21.13
N ASP A 486 -0.67 27.72 20.49
CA ASP A 486 -0.25 28.98 21.11
C ASP A 486 -1.15 29.32 22.30
N VAL A 487 -0.54 29.72 23.41
CA VAL A 487 -1.23 30.03 24.67
C VAL A 487 -0.79 31.39 25.20
N ASP A 488 -1.76 32.18 25.63
CA ASP A 488 -1.56 33.49 26.28
C ASP A 488 -2.38 33.52 27.58
N ILE A 489 -1.70 33.62 28.72
CA ILE A 489 -2.28 33.55 30.05
C ILE A 489 -1.84 34.74 30.89
N ALA A 490 -2.81 35.41 31.51
CA ALA A 490 -2.56 36.56 32.38
C ALA A 490 -3.31 36.41 33.71
N ALA A 491 -2.64 36.66 34.80
CA ALA A 491 -3.28 36.80 36.13
C ALA A 491 -4.16 38.05 36.14
N GLN A 492 -5.39 37.90 36.56
CA GLN A 492 -6.31 39.02 36.83
C GLN A 492 -6.45 39.19 38.35
N TYR A 493 -6.61 40.42 38.76
CA TYR A 493 -6.70 40.80 40.18
C TYR A 493 -8.00 41.55 40.43
N ARG A 494 -8.64 41.35 41.59
CA ARG A 494 -9.76 42.14 42.08
C ARG A 494 -9.43 42.86 43.36
N ASP A 495 -10.20 43.89 43.71
CA ASP A 495 -10.06 44.57 44.98
C ASP A 495 -10.36 43.60 46.14
N ALA A 496 -9.49 43.57 47.16
CA ALA A 496 -9.61 42.67 48.30
C ALA A 496 -10.88 42.92 49.14
N THR A 497 -11.50 44.08 48.99
CA THR A 497 -12.74 44.45 49.72
C THR A 497 -14.03 43.96 49.02
N ILE A 498 -13.93 43.47 47.79
CA ILE A 498 -15.07 42.96 47.01
C ILE A 498 -15.21 41.44 47.29
N GLU A 499 -16.31 41.04 47.91
CA GLU A 499 -16.63 39.63 48.09
C GLU A 499 -16.99 39.01 46.70
N ASP A 500 -16.62 37.73 46.49
CA ASP A 500 -16.88 36.98 45.24
C ASP A 500 -18.30 36.39 45.31
N ASP A 501 -19.33 37.24 45.05
CA ASP A 501 -20.74 36.84 45.13
C ASP A 501 -21.30 36.36 43.76
N GLY A 502 -20.47 36.18 42.72
CA GLY A 502 -20.89 35.84 41.36
C GLY A 502 -21.02 34.32 41.11
N PRO A 503 -22.01 33.89 40.30
CA PRO A 503 -22.08 32.53 39.84
C PRO A 503 -20.86 32.15 38.97
N ASP A 504 -20.34 30.95 39.12
CA ASP A 504 -19.24 30.42 38.29
C ASP A 504 -19.60 30.45 36.80
N ILE A 505 -19.25 31.50 36.10
CA ILE A 505 -19.40 31.58 34.64
C ILE A 505 -18.16 30.97 34.04
N VAL A 506 -18.20 29.65 33.79
CA VAL A 506 -17.21 28.93 32.99
C VAL A 506 -17.48 29.16 31.51
N GLY A 507 -16.96 30.24 30.97
CA GLY A 507 -17.03 30.59 29.55
C GLY A 507 -15.90 31.54 29.16
N PRO A 508 -15.46 31.58 27.91
CA PRO A 508 -14.38 32.46 27.48
C PRO A 508 -14.81 33.94 27.66
N ILE A 509 -14.27 34.59 28.70
CA ILE A 509 -14.44 36.03 28.90
C ILE A 509 -13.39 36.74 28.05
N VAL A 510 -13.77 37.35 26.96
CA VAL A 510 -12.93 38.28 26.18
C VAL A 510 -12.82 39.57 26.96
N ILE A 511 -11.69 39.81 27.62
CA ILE A 511 -11.42 41.07 28.30
C ILE A 511 -10.52 41.93 27.43
N GLY A 512 -10.91 43.16 27.20
CA GLY A 512 -10.16 44.11 26.40
C GLY A 512 -8.78 44.40 26.96
N THR A 513 -7.85 44.76 26.07
CA THR A 513 -6.42 45.02 26.34
C THR A 513 -6.19 45.98 27.51
N THR A 514 -5.47 45.48 28.53
CA THR A 514 -4.95 46.31 29.60
C THR A 514 -3.68 46.98 29.09
N VAL A 515 -3.66 48.31 29.01
CA VAL A 515 -2.45 49.09 28.72
C VAL A 515 -1.83 49.48 30.04
N VAL A 516 -0.67 48.88 30.37
CA VAL A 516 0.15 49.28 31.51
C VAL A 516 1.19 50.24 31.02
N VAL A 517 1.16 51.50 31.42
CA VAL A 517 2.15 52.50 31.15
C VAL A 517 2.76 52.95 32.49
N GLY A 518 4.04 52.66 32.68
CA GLY A 518 4.85 53.25 33.77
C GLY A 518 4.46 52.83 35.19
N GLY A 519 4.06 51.58 35.43
CA GLY A 519 3.81 51.03 36.77
C GLY A 519 2.50 51.50 37.43
N ALA A 520 1.63 52.15 36.70
CA ALA A 520 0.30 52.55 37.20
C ALA A 520 -0.81 51.87 36.37
N VAL A 521 -1.71 51.20 37.07
CA VAL A 521 -2.93 50.61 36.44
C VAL A 521 -3.88 51.76 36.16
N LEU A 522 -4.01 52.15 34.90
CA LEU A 522 -5.04 53.09 34.48
C LEU A 522 -6.33 52.35 34.06
N GLY A 523 -7.20 52.22 35.03
CA GLY A 523 -8.65 52.06 34.87
C GLY A 523 -9.17 50.75 34.24
N TYR A 524 -9.84 49.96 35.04
CA TYR A 524 -10.72 48.87 34.59
C TYR A 524 -12.03 49.44 34.07
N GLN A 525 -12.41 49.11 32.86
CA GLN A 525 -13.84 49.07 32.48
C GLN A 525 -14.25 47.61 32.31
N ALA A 526 -14.85 47.05 33.33
CA ALA A 526 -15.54 45.77 33.25
C ALA A 526 -16.90 45.98 32.55
N TYR A 527 -17.06 45.40 31.39
CA TYR A 527 -18.39 45.24 30.81
C TYR A 527 -18.95 43.89 31.29
N SER A 528 -19.83 43.91 32.29
CA SER A 528 -20.69 42.78 32.58
C SER A 528 -21.76 42.71 31.47
N LEU A 529 -21.61 41.78 30.56
CA LEU A 529 -22.69 41.42 29.65
C LEU A 529 -23.68 40.54 30.42
N GLY A 530 -24.79 41.14 30.81
CA GLY A 530 -25.89 40.47 31.50
C GLY A 530 -26.45 39.30 30.68
N ALA A 531 -27.10 38.37 31.39
CA ALA A 531 -27.66 37.12 30.87
C ALA A 531 -28.62 37.25 29.66
N GLU A 532 -29.13 38.47 29.37
CA GLU A 532 -29.98 38.73 28.20
C GLU A 532 -29.21 38.72 26.85
N PHE A 533 -27.86 38.87 26.83
CA PHE A 533 -27.08 38.86 25.59
C PHE A 533 -26.69 37.45 25.15
N ALA A 534 -26.57 36.52 26.06
CA ALA A 534 -26.26 35.12 25.76
C ALA A 534 -27.42 34.42 25.02
N GLY A 535 -28.67 34.82 25.27
CA GLY A 535 -29.85 34.27 24.58
C GLY A 535 -29.98 34.72 23.11
N LYS A 536 -29.37 35.87 22.72
CA LYS A 536 -29.43 36.37 21.34
C LYS A 536 -28.30 35.90 20.44
N LEU A 537 -27.18 35.38 20.99
CA LEU A 537 -26.07 34.84 20.19
C LEU A 537 -26.34 33.40 19.69
N MET A 538 -27.29 32.68 20.30
CA MET A 538 -27.69 31.33 19.84
C MET A 538 -28.67 31.33 18.66
N ALA A 539 -29.07 32.49 18.15
CA ALA A 539 -30.09 32.62 17.10
C ALA A 539 -29.54 33.08 15.74
N LEU A 540 -28.24 33.12 15.54
CA LEU A 540 -27.65 33.41 14.22
C LEU A 540 -27.36 32.10 13.46
N PRO A 541 -27.88 31.95 12.21
CA PRO A 541 -27.63 30.74 11.43
C PRO A 541 -26.18 30.68 10.99
N TYR A 542 -25.63 29.48 11.06
CA TYR A 542 -24.37 29.12 10.41
C TYR A 542 -24.42 29.52 8.93
N PHE A 543 -23.47 30.33 8.49
CA PHE A 543 -23.11 30.45 7.08
C PHE A 543 -21.78 29.72 6.85
N PRO A 544 -21.64 29.01 5.68
CA PRO A 544 -20.60 28.01 5.39
C PRO A 544 -19.20 28.61 5.27
#